data_68ad0d85ed8c172626949d30889a7093
#
_entry.id   68ad0d85ed8c172626949d30889a7093
#
_cell.length_a   1.000
_cell.length_b   1.000
_cell.length_c   1.000
_cell.angle_alpha   90.00
_cell.angle_beta   90.00
_cell.angle_gamma   90.00
#
_symmetry.space_group_name_H-M   'P 1'
#
loop_
_entity.id
_entity.type
_entity.pdbx_description
1 polymer ?
#
loop_
_entity_poly.entity_id
_entity_poly.type
_entity_poly.pdbx_seq_one_letter_code
_entity_poly.pdbx_strand_id
1 'polypeptide(L)'
;MQKMSKKIILKGSEIQTAIIALDFYGRIWIGQYKEILELSHWHMKDILQQDIQEQIIVNLQYLRMKIYPNLGNDLNGSYGIFNPEVEHTAGLAYNVQQVLRYTYAYAEHPEGGYTVNFSKPIATGQTQLPLCTIERNADEIWEITLDLSGEYCKILKMALDMYKSLLLVNIKAIFAQCTDAVEAMEYAEKVENILKKFTYLDREEELHDTEKIFEKI
;
A
#
# COMPACT_ATOMS: atom_id res chain seq x y z
N MET A 1 12.92 -12.70 -23.05
CA MET A 1 12.98 -11.27 -22.67
C MET A 1 13.16 -11.19 -21.16
N GLN A 2 14.29 -10.65 -20.71
CA GLN A 2 14.51 -10.38 -19.28
C GLN A 2 13.55 -9.24 -18.90
N LYS A 3 12.58 -9.51 -18.00
CA LYS A 3 11.70 -8.47 -17.48
C LYS A 3 12.60 -7.46 -16.74
N MET A 4 12.66 -6.22 -17.21
CA MET A 4 13.40 -5.17 -16.52
C MET A 4 12.80 -4.99 -15.13
N SER A 5 13.63 -5.08 -14.10
CA SER A 5 13.23 -4.77 -12.73
C SER A 5 13.57 -3.32 -12.43
N LYS A 6 12.74 -2.68 -11.60
CA LYS A 6 12.96 -1.32 -11.12
C LYS A 6 13.38 -1.36 -9.66
N LYS A 7 14.39 -0.57 -9.29
CA LYS A 7 14.80 -0.40 -7.90
C LYS A 7 14.13 0.82 -7.31
N ILE A 8 13.43 0.62 -6.21
CA ILE A 8 12.78 1.68 -5.44
C ILE A 8 13.41 1.74 -4.07
N ILE A 9 13.82 2.93 -3.65
CA ILE A 9 14.44 3.16 -2.35
C ILE A 9 13.43 3.87 -1.46
N LEU A 10 13.11 3.25 -0.32
CA LEU A 10 12.25 3.79 0.73
C LEU A 10 13.07 4.08 1.98
N LYS A 11 12.85 5.25 2.62
CA LYS A 11 13.64 5.72 3.76
C LYS A 11 12.76 6.00 4.98
N GLY A 12 13.22 5.59 6.15
CA GLY A 12 12.58 5.91 7.41
C GLY A 12 11.07 5.66 7.41
N SER A 13 10.28 6.69 7.64
CA SER A 13 8.81 6.59 7.70
C SER A 13 8.12 6.23 6.38
N GLU A 14 8.79 6.38 5.23
CA GLU A 14 8.24 5.93 3.93
C GLU A 14 8.03 4.42 3.90
N ILE A 15 8.89 3.66 4.61
CA ILE A 15 8.80 2.19 4.71
C ILE A 15 7.46 1.81 5.35
N GLN A 16 7.14 2.41 6.51
CA GLN A 16 5.87 2.15 7.19
C GLN A 16 4.67 2.59 6.37
N THR A 17 4.76 3.74 5.71
CA THR A 17 3.70 4.25 4.83
C THR A 17 3.41 3.28 3.68
N ALA A 18 4.45 2.72 3.05
CA ALA A 18 4.28 1.74 1.98
C ALA A 18 3.67 0.42 2.50
N ILE A 19 4.09 -0.05 3.68
CA ILE A 19 3.52 -1.24 4.33
C ILE A 19 2.02 -1.04 4.58
N ILE A 20 1.62 0.10 5.15
CA ILE A 20 0.22 0.41 5.46
C ILE A 20 -0.61 0.51 4.17
N ALA A 21 -0.10 1.23 3.16
CA ALA A 21 -0.82 1.38 1.88
C ALA A 21 -1.05 0.04 1.18
N LEU A 22 -0.05 -0.85 1.19
CA LEU A 22 -0.14 -2.19 0.59
C LEU A 22 -1.09 -3.11 1.38
N ASP A 23 -1.04 -3.07 2.70
CA ASP A 23 -1.96 -3.81 3.56
C ASP A 23 -3.41 -3.38 3.33
N PHE A 24 -3.65 -2.06 3.34
CA PHE A 24 -4.95 -1.49 3.04
C PHE A 24 -5.47 -1.91 1.66
N TYR A 25 -4.64 -1.77 0.61
CA TYR A 25 -5.00 -2.18 -0.74
C TYR A 25 -5.37 -3.67 -0.79
N GLY A 26 -4.53 -4.54 -0.22
CA GLY A 26 -4.78 -5.97 -0.18
C GLY A 26 -6.10 -6.31 0.52
N ARG A 27 -6.38 -5.69 1.67
CA ARG A 27 -7.61 -5.91 2.46
C ARG A 27 -8.87 -5.51 1.71
N ILE A 28 -8.86 -4.39 1.02
CA ILE A 28 -10.00 -3.97 0.19
C ILE A 28 -10.29 -5.00 -0.90
N TRP A 29 -9.26 -5.51 -1.57
CA TRP A 29 -9.41 -6.48 -2.66
C TRP A 29 -9.70 -7.92 -2.21
N ILE A 30 -9.63 -8.21 -0.92
CA ILE A 30 -10.18 -9.45 -0.35
C ILE A 30 -11.57 -9.25 0.28
N GLY A 31 -12.13 -8.04 0.22
CA GLY A 31 -13.48 -7.73 0.68
C GLY A 31 -13.59 -7.18 2.11
N GLN A 32 -12.49 -6.86 2.78
CA GLN A 32 -12.47 -6.26 4.13
C GLN A 32 -12.74 -4.75 4.08
N TYR A 33 -13.97 -4.35 3.82
CA TYR A 33 -14.32 -2.93 3.68
C TYR A 33 -14.40 -2.17 5.00
N LYS A 34 -14.33 -2.86 6.13
CA LYS A 34 -14.19 -2.24 7.45
C LYS A 34 -12.93 -1.38 7.55
N GLU A 35 -11.87 -1.72 6.84
CA GLU A 35 -10.63 -0.95 6.80
C GLU A 35 -10.85 0.51 6.32
N ILE A 36 -11.81 0.72 5.41
CA ILE A 36 -12.20 2.06 4.96
C ILE A 36 -12.78 2.87 6.13
N LEU A 37 -13.61 2.23 6.95
CA LEU A 37 -14.19 2.86 8.14
C LEU A 37 -13.11 3.10 9.20
N GLU A 38 -12.22 2.15 9.43
CA GLU A 38 -11.17 2.29 10.43
C GLU A 38 -10.19 3.40 10.06
N LEU A 39 -9.80 3.50 8.78
CA LEU A 39 -8.98 4.60 8.32
C LEU A 39 -9.67 5.97 8.49
N SER A 40 -10.97 6.04 8.19
CA SER A 40 -11.75 7.25 8.43
C SER A 40 -12.03 7.50 9.91
N HIS A 41 -12.19 6.46 10.74
CA HIS A 41 -12.40 6.57 12.18
C HIS A 41 -11.17 7.10 12.93
N TRP A 42 -9.98 6.74 12.54
CA TRP A 42 -8.74 7.24 13.16
C TRP A 42 -8.63 8.76 13.06
N HIS A 43 -9.15 9.33 11.97
CA HIS A 43 -9.09 10.76 11.71
C HIS A 43 -10.41 11.50 11.98
N MET A 44 -11.53 10.79 12.25
CA MET A 44 -12.85 11.40 12.26
C MET A 44 -13.76 10.91 13.41
N LYS A 45 -13.21 10.21 14.41
CA LYS A 45 -13.97 9.52 15.45
C LYS A 45 -14.94 10.43 16.23
N ASP A 46 -14.58 11.69 16.37
CA ASP A 46 -15.34 12.69 17.12
C ASP A 46 -16.07 13.71 16.21
N ILE A 47 -15.93 13.60 14.89
CA ILE A 47 -16.37 14.62 13.93
C ILE A 47 -17.58 14.18 13.12
N LEU A 48 -17.69 12.89 12.79
CA LEU A 48 -18.83 12.39 12.01
C LEU A 48 -20.05 12.22 12.90
N GLN A 49 -21.12 12.94 12.54
CA GLN A 49 -22.43 12.69 13.11
C GLN A 49 -22.83 11.22 12.89
N GLN A 50 -23.50 10.62 13.85
CA GLN A 50 -23.85 9.19 13.84
C GLN A 50 -24.63 8.78 12.58
N ASP A 51 -25.51 9.61 12.09
CA ASP A 51 -26.30 9.41 10.88
C ASP A 51 -25.43 9.31 9.62
N ILE A 52 -24.36 10.10 9.53
CA ILE A 52 -23.39 10.04 8.42
C ILE A 52 -22.59 8.74 8.48
N GLN A 53 -22.16 8.32 9.67
CA GLN A 53 -21.46 7.04 9.85
C GLN A 53 -22.35 5.87 9.41
N GLU A 54 -23.60 5.84 9.84
CA GLU A 54 -24.56 4.82 9.45
C GLU A 54 -24.77 4.79 7.93
N GLN A 55 -24.85 5.93 7.29
CA GLN A 55 -25.00 6.04 5.84
C GLN A 55 -23.77 5.53 5.08
N ILE A 56 -22.55 5.81 5.57
CA ILE A 56 -21.29 5.27 5.00
C ILE A 56 -21.29 3.74 5.11
N ILE A 57 -21.65 3.20 6.28
CA ILE A 57 -21.72 1.76 6.50
C ILE A 57 -22.67 1.10 5.49
N VAL A 58 -23.90 1.64 5.35
CA VAL A 58 -24.90 1.12 4.40
C VAL A 58 -24.38 1.16 2.96
N ASN A 59 -23.73 2.25 2.55
CA ASN A 59 -23.16 2.38 1.21
C ASN A 59 -22.01 1.38 0.98
N LEU A 60 -21.13 1.17 1.95
CA LEU A 60 -20.05 0.19 1.88
C LEU A 60 -20.59 -1.24 1.82
N GLN A 61 -21.61 -1.57 2.60
CA GLN A 61 -22.31 -2.85 2.54
C GLN A 61 -22.93 -3.10 1.17
N TYR A 62 -23.60 -2.10 0.61
CA TYR A 62 -24.17 -2.18 -0.73
C TYR A 62 -23.11 -2.40 -1.80
N LEU A 63 -22.03 -1.61 -1.78
CA LEU A 63 -20.91 -1.75 -2.73
C LEU A 63 -20.26 -3.15 -2.62
N ARG A 64 -20.02 -3.60 -1.40
CA ARG A 64 -19.43 -4.91 -1.14
C ARG A 64 -20.30 -6.05 -1.67
N MET A 65 -21.61 -6.01 -1.43
CA MET A 65 -22.54 -7.02 -1.98
C MET A 65 -22.55 -7.05 -3.51
N LYS A 66 -22.28 -5.92 -4.16
CA LYS A 66 -22.18 -5.86 -5.63
C LYS A 66 -20.89 -6.49 -6.16
N ILE A 67 -19.79 -6.31 -5.45
CA ILE A 67 -18.47 -6.80 -5.86
C ILE A 67 -18.25 -8.23 -5.35
N TYR A 68 -18.68 -8.52 -4.12
CA TYR A 68 -18.47 -9.80 -3.42
C TYR A 68 -19.80 -10.36 -2.86
N PRO A 69 -20.72 -10.80 -3.72
CA PRO A 69 -22.08 -11.20 -3.29
C PRO A 69 -22.09 -12.33 -2.26
N ASN A 70 -21.08 -13.20 -2.29
CA ASN A 70 -21.00 -14.37 -1.39
C ASN A 70 -20.50 -14.03 0.02
N LEU A 71 -20.01 -12.81 0.27
CA LEU A 71 -19.49 -12.41 1.58
C LEU A 71 -20.55 -11.81 2.53
N GLY A 72 -21.79 -11.62 2.07
CA GLY A 72 -22.87 -11.05 2.87
C GLY A 72 -22.64 -9.58 3.28
N ASN A 73 -23.23 -9.15 4.39
CA ASN A 73 -23.23 -7.74 4.83
C ASN A 73 -22.13 -7.40 5.84
N ASP A 74 -21.42 -8.41 6.37
CA ASP A 74 -20.36 -8.17 7.35
C ASP A 74 -19.14 -7.55 6.70
N LEU A 75 -18.88 -6.27 6.96
CA LEU A 75 -17.73 -5.54 6.41
C LEU A 75 -16.37 -6.10 6.82
N ASN A 76 -16.30 -6.93 7.86
CA ASN A 76 -15.09 -7.69 8.25
C ASN A 76 -14.92 -8.98 7.46
N GLY A 77 -16.00 -9.53 6.91
CA GLY A 77 -15.94 -10.75 6.13
C GLY A 77 -14.97 -10.59 4.95
N SER A 78 -14.18 -11.60 4.67
CA SER A 78 -13.22 -11.56 3.56
C SER A 78 -13.03 -12.94 2.96
N TYR A 79 -12.63 -12.96 1.69
CA TYR A 79 -11.93 -14.11 1.13
C TYR A 79 -10.53 -14.19 1.76
N GLY A 80 -10.02 -15.40 1.98
CA GLY A 80 -8.59 -15.54 2.30
C GLY A 80 -7.74 -15.12 1.10
N ILE A 81 -6.57 -14.53 1.34
CA ILE A 81 -5.66 -14.04 0.28
C ILE A 81 -5.26 -15.13 -0.73
N PHE A 82 -5.32 -16.40 -0.35
CA PHE A 82 -5.05 -17.55 -1.20
C PHE A 82 -6.28 -18.10 -1.93
N ASN A 83 -7.46 -17.47 -1.76
CA ASN A 83 -8.66 -17.87 -2.47
C ASN A 83 -8.52 -17.52 -3.97
N PRO A 84 -8.77 -18.47 -4.90
CA PRO A 84 -8.63 -18.22 -6.34
C PRO A 84 -9.62 -17.19 -6.90
N GLU A 85 -10.69 -16.86 -6.16
CA GLU A 85 -11.64 -15.79 -6.52
C GLU A 85 -11.12 -14.39 -6.18
N VAL A 86 -10.04 -14.30 -5.40
CA VAL A 86 -9.42 -13.02 -5.06
C VAL A 86 -8.64 -12.48 -6.25
N GLU A 87 -8.79 -11.20 -6.50
CA GLU A 87 -8.08 -10.50 -7.56
C GLU A 87 -6.57 -10.68 -7.41
N HIS A 88 -5.89 -11.04 -8.50
CA HIS A 88 -4.45 -11.29 -8.51
C HIS A 88 -3.63 -10.12 -7.92
N THR A 89 -4.09 -8.91 -8.12
CA THR A 89 -3.47 -7.68 -7.61
C THR A 89 -3.40 -7.62 -6.08
N ALA A 90 -4.39 -8.18 -5.37
CA ALA A 90 -4.34 -8.31 -3.92
C ALA A 90 -3.17 -9.20 -3.46
N GLY A 91 -2.97 -10.33 -4.15
CA GLY A 91 -1.86 -11.22 -3.89
C GLY A 91 -0.50 -10.56 -4.13
N LEU A 92 -0.37 -9.76 -5.20
CA LEU A 92 0.85 -9.02 -5.48
C LEU A 92 1.12 -7.96 -4.39
N ALA A 93 0.10 -7.21 -3.96
CA ALA A 93 0.23 -6.25 -2.86
C ALA A 93 0.68 -6.93 -1.57
N TYR A 94 0.06 -8.06 -1.24
CA TYR A 94 0.41 -8.85 -0.07
C TYR A 94 1.85 -9.37 -0.13
N ASN A 95 2.35 -9.81 -1.28
CA ASN A 95 3.73 -10.25 -1.46
C ASN A 95 4.72 -9.13 -1.15
N VAL A 96 4.51 -7.91 -1.67
CA VAL A 96 5.38 -6.76 -1.39
C VAL A 96 5.30 -6.36 0.08
N GLN A 97 4.09 -6.29 0.63
CA GLN A 97 3.83 -5.93 2.02
C GLN A 97 4.55 -6.88 2.99
N GLN A 98 4.44 -8.20 2.79
CA GLN A 98 5.10 -9.19 3.64
C GLN A 98 6.62 -9.04 3.62
N VAL A 99 7.21 -8.86 2.43
CA VAL A 99 8.67 -8.73 2.29
C VAL A 99 9.16 -7.47 2.97
N LEU A 100 8.50 -6.33 2.78
CA LEU A 100 8.82 -5.07 3.45
C LEU A 100 8.75 -5.21 4.97
N ARG A 101 7.60 -5.68 5.46
CA ARG A 101 7.32 -5.88 6.88
C ARG A 101 8.36 -6.77 7.56
N TYR A 102 8.64 -7.93 6.96
CA TYR A 102 9.60 -8.90 7.47
C TYR A 102 11.02 -8.31 7.51
N THR A 103 11.46 -7.71 6.42
CA THR A 103 12.80 -7.14 6.30
C THR A 103 13.00 -6.01 7.30
N TYR A 104 12.00 -5.13 7.44
CA TYR A 104 12.06 -4.01 8.38
C TYR A 104 12.04 -4.48 9.84
N ALA A 105 11.16 -5.43 10.18
CA ALA A 105 11.06 -5.95 11.55
C ALA A 105 12.37 -6.57 12.04
N TYR A 106 13.04 -7.38 11.21
CA TYR A 106 14.33 -7.99 11.59
C TYR A 106 15.49 -6.99 11.61
N ALA A 107 15.41 -5.88 10.89
CA ALA A 107 16.40 -4.81 11.00
C ALA A 107 16.27 -4.05 12.32
N GLU A 108 15.03 -3.79 12.79
CA GLU A 108 14.75 -3.15 14.07
C GLU A 108 15.02 -4.09 15.25
N HIS A 109 14.70 -5.38 15.09
CA HIS A 109 14.74 -6.40 16.13
C HIS A 109 15.38 -7.69 15.60
N PRO A 110 16.74 -7.75 15.50
CA PRO A 110 17.45 -8.91 14.95
C PRO A 110 17.19 -10.22 15.71
N GLU A 111 16.83 -10.14 17.00
CA GLU A 111 16.45 -11.27 17.85
C GLU A 111 15.10 -11.89 17.45
N GLY A 112 14.33 -11.20 16.60
CA GLY A 112 13.00 -11.61 16.19
C GLY A 112 11.91 -11.29 17.23
N GLY A 113 10.69 -11.80 16.99
CA GLY A 113 9.54 -11.59 17.87
C GLY A 113 8.36 -12.52 17.52
N TYR A 114 7.29 -12.40 18.29
CA TYR A 114 6.11 -13.27 18.18
C TYR A 114 4.97 -12.67 17.35
N THR A 115 5.18 -11.48 16.76
CA THR A 115 4.16 -10.84 15.94
C THR A 115 4.21 -11.33 14.49
N VAL A 116 3.14 -11.07 13.74
CA VAL A 116 3.07 -11.38 12.31
C VAL A 116 4.20 -10.72 11.50
N ASN A 117 4.81 -9.65 12.01
CA ASN A 117 5.90 -8.94 11.36
C ASN A 117 7.16 -9.81 11.17
N PHE A 118 7.37 -10.79 12.05
CA PHE A 118 8.49 -11.74 11.97
C PHE A 118 8.13 -13.03 11.21
N SER A 119 6.90 -13.17 10.73
CA SER A 119 6.50 -14.32 9.93
C SER A 119 7.15 -14.28 8.56
N LYS A 120 7.83 -15.38 8.19
CA LYS A 120 8.48 -15.50 6.88
C LYS A 120 7.48 -15.27 5.75
N PRO A 121 7.82 -14.42 4.76
CA PRO A 121 6.97 -14.16 3.61
C PRO A 121 6.66 -15.45 2.82
N ILE A 122 5.39 -15.57 2.40
CA ILE A 122 4.89 -16.70 1.60
C ILE A 122 4.29 -16.10 0.32
N ALA A 123 4.80 -16.54 -0.84
CA ALA A 123 4.30 -16.07 -2.12
C ALA A 123 2.83 -16.48 -2.34
N THR A 124 2.02 -15.54 -2.78
CA THR A 124 0.66 -15.82 -3.27
C THR A 124 0.74 -16.21 -4.75
N GLY A 125 0.07 -17.30 -5.12
CA GLY A 125 0.08 -17.82 -6.48
C GLY A 125 1.48 -18.30 -6.92
N GLN A 126 1.75 -18.18 -8.21
CA GLN A 126 3.02 -18.62 -8.84
C GLN A 126 4.06 -17.50 -8.97
N THR A 127 3.79 -16.33 -8.40
CA THR A 127 4.65 -15.16 -8.53
C THR A 127 5.80 -15.23 -7.53
N GLN A 128 7.04 -15.04 -8.01
CA GLN A 128 8.20 -14.95 -7.13
C GLN A 128 8.12 -13.69 -6.26
N LEU A 129 8.46 -13.82 -4.97
CA LEU A 129 8.55 -12.66 -4.07
C LEU A 129 9.58 -11.64 -4.57
N PRO A 130 9.32 -10.34 -4.39
CA PRO A 130 10.30 -9.30 -4.73
C PRO A 130 11.56 -9.41 -3.85
N LEU A 131 12.70 -9.00 -4.39
CA LEU A 131 13.91 -8.88 -3.60
C LEU A 131 13.88 -7.58 -2.79
N CYS A 132 14.32 -7.69 -1.55
CA CYS A 132 14.35 -6.58 -0.61
C CYS A 132 15.65 -6.63 0.18
N THR A 133 16.37 -5.53 0.21
CA THR A 133 17.55 -5.34 1.05
C THR A 133 17.36 -4.13 1.94
N ILE A 134 17.98 -4.13 3.11
CA ILE A 134 17.90 -3.03 4.08
C ILE A 134 19.30 -2.72 4.60
N GLU A 135 19.58 -1.42 4.76
CA GLU A 135 20.82 -0.91 5.35
C GLU A 135 20.54 0.39 6.11
N ARG A 136 21.46 0.80 6.96
CA ARG A 136 21.46 2.15 7.52
C ARG A 136 22.28 3.07 6.63
N ASN A 137 21.72 4.22 6.32
CA ASN A 137 22.46 5.26 5.60
C ASN A 137 23.40 6.05 6.53
N ALA A 138 24.11 7.03 6.00
CA ALA A 138 25.04 7.88 6.75
C ALA A 138 24.38 8.69 7.89
N ASP A 139 23.08 8.91 7.83
CA ASP A 139 22.28 9.60 8.85
C ASP A 139 21.65 8.64 9.87
N GLU A 140 22.10 7.37 9.90
CA GLU A 140 21.56 6.30 10.76
C GLU A 140 20.07 5.96 10.50
N ILE A 141 19.54 6.37 9.36
CA ILE A 141 18.15 6.10 8.94
C ILE A 141 18.11 4.78 8.16
N TRP A 142 17.12 3.94 8.45
CA TRP A 142 16.88 2.73 7.66
C TRP A 142 16.48 3.09 6.22
N GLU A 143 17.16 2.44 5.30
CA GLU A 143 16.93 2.55 3.86
C GLU A 143 16.67 1.16 3.28
N ILE A 144 15.50 0.97 2.69
CA ILE A 144 15.12 -0.27 2.01
C ILE A 144 15.22 -0.07 0.50
N THR A 145 15.94 -0.98 -0.16
CA THR A 145 15.93 -1.12 -1.61
C THR A 145 15.04 -2.30 -2.00
N LEU A 146 13.98 -2.01 -2.75
CA LEU A 146 13.08 -2.98 -3.38
C LEU A 146 13.45 -3.17 -4.84
N ASP A 147 13.66 -4.40 -5.26
CA ASP A 147 13.82 -4.77 -6.67
C ASP A 147 12.49 -5.36 -7.17
N LEU A 148 11.72 -4.56 -7.92
CA LEU A 148 10.36 -4.86 -8.31
C LEU A 148 10.23 -5.14 -9.80
N SER A 149 9.55 -6.21 -10.17
CA SER A 149 9.07 -6.39 -11.55
C SER A 149 8.04 -5.31 -11.90
N GLY A 150 7.79 -5.09 -13.21
CA GLY A 150 6.83 -4.08 -13.65
C GLY A 150 5.42 -4.23 -13.06
N GLU A 151 4.97 -5.46 -12.76
CA GLU A 151 3.68 -5.70 -12.10
C GLU A 151 3.70 -5.23 -10.64
N TYR A 152 4.73 -5.57 -9.89
CA TYR A 152 4.89 -5.12 -8.51
C TYR A 152 5.02 -3.59 -8.40
N CYS A 153 5.75 -2.95 -9.34
CA CYS A 153 5.80 -1.48 -9.42
C CYS A 153 4.42 -0.86 -9.59
N LYS A 154 3.62 -1.39 -10.51
CA LYS A 154 2.24 -0.93 -10.73
C LYS A 154 1.39 -1.07 -9.47
N ILE A 155 1.48 -2.21 -8.80
CA ILE A 155 0.69 -2.47 -7.58
C ILE A 155 1.10 -1.54 -6.45
N LEU A 156 2.39 -1.34 -6.20
CA LEU A 156 2.84 -0.41 -5.17
C LEU A 156 2.35 1.01 -5.46
N LYS A 157 2.44 1.46 -6.73
CA LYS A 157 1.91 2.75 -7.14
C LYS A 157 0.40 2.84 -6.93
N MET A 158 -0.37 1.85 -7.37
CA MET A 158 -1.84 1.83 -7.20
C MET A 158 -2.25 1.84 -5.72
N ALA A 159 -1.54 1.09 -4.87
CA ALA A 159 -1.79 1.07 -3.43
C ALA A 159 -1.55 2.44 -2.79
N LEU A 160 -0.45 3.10 -3.17
CA LEU A 160 -0.12 4.45 -2.70
C LEU A 160 -1.11 5.50 -3.20
N ASP A 161 -1.50 5.45 -4.48
CA ASP A 161 -2.49 6.37 -5.06
C ASP A 161 -3.86 6.21 -4.39
N MET A 162 -4.30 4.98 -4.13
CA MET A 162 -5.56 4.70 -3.44
C MET A 162 -5.51 5.20 -1.99
N TYR A 163 -4.43 4.92 -1.27
CA TYR A 163 -4.24 5.37 0.10
C TYR A 163 -4.20 6.90 0.20
N LYS A 164 -3.45 7.58 -0.70
CA LYS A 164 -3.41 9.04 -0.80
C LYS A 164 -4.80 9.62 -1.06
N SER A 165 -5.55 9.05 -2.01
CA SER A 165 -6.89 9.53 -2.36
C SER A 165 -7.82 9.47 -1.16
N LEU A 166 -7.76 8.39 -0.38
CA LEU A 166 -8.56 8.25 0.83
C LEU A 166 -8.14 9.24 1.92
N LEU A 167 -6.84 9.44 2.13
CA LEU A 167 -6.33 10.46 3.05
C LEU A 167 -6.80 11.86 2.66
N LEU A 168 -6.74 12.22 1.36
CA LEU A 168 -7.17 13.53 0.87
C LEU A 168 -8.69 13.77 1.01
N VAL A 169 -9.50 12.72 0.84
CA VAL A 169 -10.96 12.81 1.11
C VAL A 169 -11.17 13.06 2.60
N ASN A 170 -10.49 12.34 3.46
CA ASN A 170 -10.56 12.52 4.91
C ASN A 170 -10.07 13.92 5.32
N ILE A 171 -8.93 14.39 4.79
CA ILE A 171 -8.41 15.74 5.04
C ILE A 171 -9.44 16.81 4.66
N LYS A 172 -10.09 16.73 3.50
CA LYS A 172 -11.11 17.69 3.09
C LYS A 172 -12.31 17.70 4.02
N ALA A 173 -12.74 16.54 4.51
CA ALA A 173 -13.82 16.42 5.48
C ALA A 173 -13.43 17.01 6.85
N ILE A 174 -12.17 16.83 7.27
CA ILE A 174 -11.62 17.34 8.53
C ILE A 174 -11.41 18.86 8.47
N PHE A 175 -10.86 19.40 7.37
CA PHE A 175 -10.67 20.85 7.20
C PHE A 175 -11.97 21.65 7.28
N ALA A 176 -13.11 21.00 7.01
CA ALA A 176 -14.40 21.64 7.22
C ALA A 176 -14.76 21.82 8.70
N GLN A 177 -14.08 21.16 9.64
CA GLN A 177 -14.52 21.08 11.03
C GLN A 177 -13.45 21.08 12.15
N CYS A 178 -12.12 20.76 11.95
CA CYS A 178 -11.18 20.63 13.10
C CYS A 178 -9.68 20.52 12.84
N THR A 179 -8.94 20.49 13.95
CA THR A 179 -7.50 20.67 14.17
C THR A 179 -6.59 19.46 13.86
N ASP A 180 -7.11 18.26 13.64
CA ASP A 180 -6.30 17.04 13.46
C ASP A 180 -5.85 16.78 12.01
N ALA A 181 -6.00 17.78 11.15
CA ALA A 181 -5.60 17.72 9.75
C ALA A 181 -4.07 17.57 9.57
N VAL A 182 -3.27 17.93 10.56
CA VAL A 182 -1.79 17.96 10.45
C VAL A 182 -1.22 16.55 10.24
N GLU A 183 -1.66 15.56 11.01
CA GLU A 183 -1.16 14.18 10.89
C GLU A 183 -1.54 13.55 9.54
N ALA A 184 -2.78 13.74 9.09
CA ALA A 184 -3.22 13.25 7.79
C ALA A 184 -2.47 13.93 6.62
N MET A 185 -2.12 15.23 6.77
CA MET A 185 -1.28 15.96 5.81
C MET A 185 0.15 15.40 5.76
N GLU A 186 0.75 15.10 6.92
CA GLU A 186 2.07 14.47 6.98
C GLU A 186 2.10 13.10 6.26
N TYR A 187 1.07 12.27 6.47
CA TYR A 187 0.95 11.00 5.74
C TYR A 187 0.77 11.21 4.24
N ALA A 188 -0.07 12.15 3.83
CA ALA A 188 -0.26 12.46 2.42
C ALA A 188 1.02 12.97 1.75
N GLU A 189 1.83 13.78 2.45
CA GLU A 189 3.14 14.23 1.96
C GLU A 189 4.13 13.07 1.81
N LYS A 190 4.18 12.14 2.77
CA LYS A 190 5.02 10.93 2.68
C LYS A 190 4.64 10.09 1.47
N VAL A 191 3.34 9.87 1.23
CA VAL A 191 2.85 9.16 0.05
C VAL A 191 3.25 9.89 -1.24
N GLU A 192 3.10 11.21 -1.29
CA GLU A 192 3.49 12.03 -2.44
C GLU A 192 4.99 11.88 -2.74
N ASN A 193 5.84 11.88 -1.72
CA ASN A 193 7.28 11.72 -1.88
C ASN A 193 7.65 10.36 -2.45
N ILE A 194 6.97 9.29 -2.03
CA ILE A 194 7.15 7.96 -2.62
C ILE A 194 6.70 7.96 -4.09
N LEU A 195 5.53 8.54 -4.40
CA LEU A 195 4.98 8.59 -5.76
C LEU A 195 5.89 9.36 -6.74
N LYS A 196 6.56 10.42 -6.30
CA LYS A 196 7.55 11.16 -7.10
C LYS A 196 8.71 10.28 -7.57
N LYS A 197 9.11 9.28 -6.78
CA LYS A 197 10.18 8.33 -7.17
C LYS A 197 9.78 7.50 -8.39
N PHE A 198 8.50 7.11 -8.49
CA PHE A 198 8.00 6.41 -9.69
C PHE A 198 8.02 7.27 -10.94
N THR A 199 7.64 8.54 -10.82
CA THR A 199 7.66 9.48 -11.95
C THR A 199 9.08 9.69 -12.49
N TYR A 200 10.08 9.71 -11.61
CA TYR A 200 11.48 9.80 -12.02
C TYR A 200 11.92 8.55 -12.79
N LEU A 201 11.59 7.37 -12.29
CA LEU A 201 11.92 6.08 -12.93
C LEU A 201 11.24 5.93 -14.31
N ASP A 202 10.00 6.40 -14.45
CA ASP A 202 9.29 6.37 -15.73
C ASP A 202 9.97 7.30 -16.76
N ARG A 203 10.49 8.47 -16.36
CA ARG A 203 11.26 9.38 -17.22
C ARG A 203 12.62 8.83 -17.63
N GLU A 204 13.31 8.11 -16.75
CA GLU A 204 14.59 7.47 -17.10
C GLU A 204 14.38 6.37 -18.16
N GLU A 205 13.29 5.59 -18.07
CA GLU A 205 12.95 4.61 -19.11
C GLU A 205 12.66 5.27 -20.45
N GLU A 206 11.90 6.37 -20.50
CA GLU A 206 11.60 7.11 -21.74
C GLU A 206 12.89 7.67 -22.38
N LEU A 207 13.83 8.20 -21.57
CA LEU A 207 15.11 8.69 -22.05
C LEU A 207 15.99 7.56 -22.59
N HIS A 208 16.08 6.45 -21.89
CA HIS A 208 16.89 5.31 -22.32
C HIS A 208 16.34 4.63 -23.58
N ASP A 209 15.03 4.55 -23.75
CA ASP A 209 14.40 4.04 -24.96
C ASP A 209 14.60 5.00 -26.15
N THR A 210 14.62 6.31 -25.89
CA THR A 210 14.91 7.35 -26.92
C THR A 210 16.38 7.25 -27.37
N GLU A 211 17.33 7.11 -26.45
CA GLU A 211 18.75 6.92 -26.77
C GLU A 211 18.99 5.69 -27.64
N LYS A 212 18.36 4.54 -27.31
CA LYS A 212 18.44 3.31 -28.11
C LYS A 212 17.86 3.46 -29.52
N ILE A 213 16.90 4.34 -29.72
CA ILE A 213 16.33 4.65 -31.04
C ILE A 213 17.35 5.47 -31.84
N PHE A 214 18.03 6.45 -31.21
CA PHE A 214 19.06 7.27 -31.86
C PHE A 214 20.34 6.48 -32.19
N GLU A 215 20.71 5.46 -31.42
CA GLU A 215 21.85 4.60 -31.72
C GLU A 215 21.61 3.65 -32.93
N LYS A 216 20.36 3.48 -33.37
CA LYS A 216 19.97 2.63 -34.50
C LYS A 216 19.72 3.34 -35.81
N ILE A 217 19.86 4.68 -35.81
CA ILE A 217 19.75 5.55 -37.00
C ILE A 217 21.15 5.97 -37.43
#